data_936daeac678465b5f2017011a1902b66
#
_entry.id   936daeac678465b5f2017011a1902b66
#
_cell.length_a   1.000
_cell.length_b   1.000
_cell.length_c   1.000
_cell.angle_alpha   90.00
_cell.angle_beta   90.00
_cell.angle_gamma   90.00
#
_symmetry.space_group_name_H-M   'P 1'
#
loop_
_entity.id
_entity.type
_entity.pdbx_description
1 polymer ?
#
loop_
_entity_poly.entity_id
_entity_poly.type
_entity_poly.pdbx_seq_one_letter_code
_entity_poly.pdbx_strand_id
1 'polypeptide(L)'
;WSKHPETTEWGLGWLPFGGYCAIAGMVDETHSKEDLPTEPQDWEFRSKPAWQRLLIILGGILVNFIGAIVIFTMLLWQYGQDTLPLKNVSTGLYYSEILQEEGFRQQDKILTINGEEPNDLSDIVQSIIIEGKRDVTVLRGEDTIPLKMSSDLGTRYLALQNDYDKQEREKSRADKQYQKQRYVLISEWIPFVIDSVVPG
;
A
#
# COMPACT_ATOMS: atom_id res chain seq x y z
N TRP A 1 41.83 -5.90 -8.66
CA TRP A 1 42.34 -4.52 -8.76
C TRP A 1 42.58 -4.21 -10.22
N SER A 2 41.87 -3.21 -10.75
CA SER A 2 42.09 -2.77 -12.12
C SER A 2 43.50 -2.22 -12.29
N LYS A 3 44.15 -2.60 -13.38
CA LYS A 3 45.40 -1.97 -13.83
C LYS A 3 45.14 -0.56 -14.39
N HIS A 4 43.89 -0.19 -14.60
CA HIS A 4 43.43 1.11 -15.10
C HIS A 4 42.35 1.69 -14.15
N PRO A 5 42.75 2.39 -13.09
CA PRO A 5 41.84 2.94 -12.09
C PRO A 5 40.85 3.99 -12.65
N GLU A 6 41.10 4.50 -13.84
CA GLU A 6 40.24 5.47 -14.57
C GLU A 6 39.06 4.80 -15.29
N THR A 7 39.02 3.48 -15.41
CA THR A 7 37.97 2.74 -16.11
C THR A 7 37.07 1.99 -15.13
N THR A 8 35.75 1.98 -15.41
CA THR A 8 34.78 1.22 -14.63
C THR A 8 34.94 -0.26 -14.88
N GLU A 9 35.15 -1.04 -13.82
CA GLU A 9 35.14 -2.49 -13.88
C GLU A 9 33.76 -3.06 -13.56
N TRP A 10 33.31 -3.99 -14.39
CA TRP A 10 32.06 -4.71 -14.20
C TRP A 10 32.37 -6.17 -13.89
N GLY A 11 31.84 -6.68 -12.80
CA GLY A 11 32.00 -8.06 -12.40
C GLY A 11 30.65 -8.72 -12.09
N LEU A 12 30.48 -9.97 -12.49
CA LEU A 12 29.36 -10.82 -12.11
C LEU A 12 29.87 -11.89 -11.15
N GLY A 13 29.37 -11.86 -9.90
CA GLY A 13 29.58 -12.95 -8.96
C GLY A 13 28.71 -14.16 -9.31
N TRP A 14 29.15 -15.37 -9.01
CA TRP A 14 28.38 -16.59 -9.23
C TRP A 14 27.19 -16.74 -8.26
N LEU A 15 27.18 -16.01 -7.15
CA LEU A 15 26.09 -15.93 -6.16
C LEU A 15 25.34 -14.62 -6.32
N PRO A 16 24.17 -14.59 -6.98
CA PRO A 16 23.48 -13.36 -7.32
C PRO A 16 22.55 -12.86 -6.20
N PHE A 17 22.97 -12.93 -4.94
CA PHE A 17 22.17 -12.46 -3.80
C PHE A 17 22.35 -10.98 -3.47
N GLY A 18 23.16 -10.27 -4.22
CA GLY A 18 23.38 -8.85 -4.02
C GLY A 18 24.48 -8.32 -4.93
N GLY A 19 24.65 -7.02 -4.91
CA GLY A 19 25.69 -6.32 -5.62
C GLY A 19 26.19 -5.14 -4.79
N TYR A 20 27.40 -4.70 -5.06
CA TYR A 20 27.94 -3.48 -4.49
C TYR A 20 28.59 -2.65 -5.58
N CYS A 21 28.66 -1.35 -5.31
CA CYS A 21 29.35 -0.40 -6.18
C CYS A 21 30.41 0.31 -5.34
N ALA A 22 31.69 0.04 -5.64
CA ALA A 22 32.78 0.76 -5.02
C ALA A 22 33.07 2.04 -5.82
N ILE A 23 33.03 3.19 -5.16
CA ILE A 23 33.29 4.49 -5.79
C ILE A 23 34.70 4.93 -5.37
N ALA A 24 35.53 5.16 -6.37
CA ALA A 24 36.92 5.59 -6.13
C ALA A 24 36.98 6.90 -5.33
N GLY A 25 37.79 6.91 -4.28
CA GLY A 25 37.94 8.09 -3.40
C GLY A 25 36.78 8.31 -2.41
N MET A 26 35.85 7.38 -2.30
CA MET A 26 34.80 7.38 -1.26
C MET A 26 35.23 6.47 -0.12
N VAL A 27 35.03 6.92 1.11
CA VAL A 27 35.18 6.09 2.31
C VAL A 27 33.89 5.35 2.54
N ASP A 28 33.94 4.04 2.54
CA ASP A 28 32.82 3.15 2.78
C ASP A 28 33.23 2.05 3.79
N GLU A 29 32.38 1.05 3.96
CA GLU A 29 32.63 -0.07 4.89
C GLU A 29 33.85 -0.92 4.48
N THR A 30 34.30 -0.86 3.24
CA THR A 30 35.40 -1.64 2.69
C THR A 30 36.72 -0.88 2.59
N HIS A 31 36.66 0.45 2.60
CA HIS A 31 37.83 1.32 2.45
C HIS A 31 37.85 2.37 3.56
N SER A 32 38.92 2.36 4.37
CA SER A 32 39.17 3.38 5.37
C SER A 32 39.86 4.61 4.80
N LYS A 33 39.89 5.70 5.58
CA LYS A 33 40.63 6.91 5.20
C LYS A 33 42.13 6.67 5.02
N GLU A 34 42.68 5.67 5.70
CA GLU A 34 44.07 5.30 5.68
C GLU A 34 44.51 4.63 4.40
N ASP A 35 43.55 4.00 3.68
CA ASP A 35 43.78 3.32 2.41
C ASP A 35 43.78 4.27 1.22
N LEU A 36 43.41 5.55 1.42
CA LEU A 36 43.33 6.53 0.35
C LEU A 36 44.65 7.29 0.16
N PRO A 37 45.09 7.52 -1.09
CA PRO A 37 46.24 8.39 -1.35
C PRO A 37 46.07 9.78 -0.73
N THR A 38 47.17 10.38 -0.26
CA THR A 38 47.14 11.67 0.42
C THR A 38 46.58 12.78 -0.49
N GLU A 39 46.92 12.75 -1.79
CA GLU A 39 46.42 13.70 -2.78
C GLU A 39 45.28 13.12 -3.60
N PRO A 40 44.13 13.81 -3.69
CA PRO A 40 42.99 13.36 -4.51
C PRO A 40 43.34 13.40 -5.98
N GLN A 41 43.04 12.31 -6.69
CA GLN A 41 43.14 12.26 -8.14
C GLN A 41 41.92 12.91 -8.80
N ASP A 42 42.08 13.47 -10.00
CA ASP A 42 40.99 14.19 -10.68
C ASP A 42 39.74 13.34 -10.97
N TRP A 43 39.86 12.02 -11.08
CA TRP A 43 38.80 11.10 -11.33
C TRP A 43 38.11 10.57 -10.04
N GLU A 44 38.65 10.86 -8.85
CA GLU A 44 38.09 10.43 -7.58
C GLU A 44 36.86 11.23 -7.15
N PHE A 45 35.96 10.58 -6.41
CA PHE A 45 34.76 11.20 -5.81
C PHE A 45 35.08 12.46 -4.99
N ARG A 46 36.13 12.43 -4.19
CA ARG A 46 36.53 13.54 -3.30
C ARG A 46 37.04 14.79 -4.06
N SER A 47 37.51 14.63 -5.31
CA SER A 47 37.96 15.75 -6.16
C SER A 47 36.80 16.48 -6.82
N LYS A 48 35.59 15.88 -6.88
CA LYS A 48 34.46 16.45 -7.59
C LYS A 48 33.74 17.51 -6.76
N PRO A 49 33.16 18.53 -7.42
CA PRO A 49 32.35 19.54 -6.75
C PRO A 49 31.13 18.94 -6.08
N ALA A 50 30.61 19.63 -5.04
CA ALA A 50 29.56 19.12 -4.16
C ALA A 50 28.29 18.63 -4.91
N TRP A 51 27.88 19.33 -5.97
CA TRP A 51 26.69 18.96 -6.75
C TRP A 51 26.87 17.64 -7.51
N GLN A 52 28.08 17.35 -8.03
CA GLN A 52 28.37 16.07 -8.70
C GLN A 52 28.38 14.93 -7.70
N ARG A 53 28.98 15.14 -6.52
CA ARG A 53 28.95 14.17 -5.42
C ARG A 53 27.52 13.87 -4.97
N LEU A 54 26.68 14.91 -4.91
CA LEU A 54 25.26 14.75 -4.60
C LEU A 54 24.54 13.87 -5.66
N LEU A 55 24.79 14.12 -6.93
CA LEU A 55 24.20 13.32 -8.01
C LEU A 55 24.64 11.86 -7.97
N ILE A 56 25.90 11.59 -7.65
CA ILE A 56 26.41 10.22 -7.51
C ILE A 56 25.68 9.49 -6.39
N ILE A 57 25.54 10.14 -5.21
CA ILE A 57 24.85 9.55 -4.05
C ILE A 57 23.35 9.33 -4.32
N LEU A 58 22.71 10.33 -4.94
CA LEU A 58 21.29 10.25 -5.25
C LEU A 58 20.98 9.32 -6.43
N GLY A 59 21.98 9.02 -7.27
CA GLY A 59 21.78 8.22 -8.49
C GLY A 59 21.13 6.87 -8.23
N GLY A 60 21.60 6.14 -7.22
CA GLY A 60 21.00 4.87 -6.81
C GLY A 60 19.54 4.99 -6.39
N ILE A 61 19.22 6.01 -5.59
CA ILE A 61 17.85 6.27 -5.12
C ILE A 61 16.94 6.64 -6.30
N LEU A 62 17.42 7.50 -7.21
CA LEU A 62 16.66 7.93 -8.39
C LEU A 62 16.36 6.76 -9.33
N VAL A 63 17.34 5.91 -9.59
CA VAL A 63 17.16 4.72 -10.45
C VAL A 63 16.16 3.75 -9.82
N ASN A 64 16.23 3.51 -8.52
CA ASN A 64 15.26 2.67 -7.82
C ASN A 64 13.85 3.26 -7.86
N PHE A 65 13.71 4.57 -7.67
CA PHE A 65 12.43 5.26 -7.75
C PHE A 65 11.81 5.17 -9.14
N ILE A 66 12.60 5.45 -10.19
CA ILE A 66 12.15 5.31 -11.59
C ILE A 66 11.80 3.85 -11.89
N GLY A 67 12.64 2.91 -11.47
CA GLY A 67 12.38 1.48 -11.62
C GLY A 67 11.07 1.04 -10.96
N ALA A 68 10.79 1.53 -9.75
CA ALA A 68 9.54 1.26 -9.05
C ALA A 68 8.33 1.78 -9.84
N ILE A 69 8.39 3.01 -10.37
CA ILE A 69 7.33 3.58 -11.20
C ILE A 69 7.09 2.72 -12.44
N VAL A 70 8.15 2.35 -13.15
CA VAL A 70 8.05 1.54 -14.38
C VAL A 70 7.42 0.17 -14.08
N ILE A 71 7.92 -0.53 -13.05
CA ILE A 71 7.40 -1.84 -12.65
C ILE A 71 5.93 -1.73 -12.22
N PHE A 72 5.59 -0.73 -11.41
CA PHE A 72 4.23 -0.53 -10.94
C PHE A 72 3.27 -0.21 -12.09
N THR A 73 3.68 0.64 -13.02
CA THR A 73 2.91 0.95 -14.24
C THR A 73 2.70 -0.30 -15.09
N MET A 74 3.75 -1.11 -15.25
CA MET A 74 3.66 -2.36 -16.01
C MET A 74 2.71 -3.38 -15.36
N LEU A 75 2.74 -3.49 -14.02
CA LEU A 75 1.81 -4.32 -13.26
C LEU A 75 0.37 -3.85 -13.41
N LEU A 76 0.12 -2.54 -13.28
CA LEU A 76 -1.22 -1.97 -13.49
C LEU A 76 -1.72 -2.18 -14.92
N TRP A 77 -0.83 -2.07 -15.90
CA TRP A 77 -1.21 -2.32 -17.30
C TRP A 77 -1.56 -3.80 -17.53
N GLN A 78 -0.78 -4.72 -16.95
CA GLN A 78 -0.98 -6.16 -17.16
C GLN A 78 -2.19 -6.71 -16.39
N TYR A 79 -2.37 -6.28 -15.14
CA TYR A 79 -3.38 -6.84 -14.23
C TYR A 79 -4.57 -5.91 -14.01
N GLY A 80 -4.42 -4.60 -14.31
CA GLY A 80 -5.45 -3.62 -14.01
C GLY A 80 -5.61 -3.36 -12.51
N GLN A 81 -6.73 -2.78 -12.16
CA GLN A 81 -7.20 -2.64 -10.77
C GLN A 81 -8.57 -3.30 -10.67
N ASP A 82 -8.72 -4.20 -9.72
CA ASP A 82 -10.03 -4.75 -9.38
C ASP A 82 -10.79 -3.70 -8.56
N THR A 83 -11.71 -3.01 -9.21
CA THR A 83 -12.64 -2.08 -8.55
C THR A 83 -14.05 -2.64 -8.68
N LEU A 84 -14.83 -2.55 -7.61
CA LEU A 84 -16.26 -2.86 -7.66
C LEU A 84 -17.04 -1.56 -7.77
N PRO A 85 -17.46 -1.14 -8.98
CA PRO A 85 -18.26 0.06 -9.14
C PRO A 85 -19.59 -0.08 -8.38
N LEU A 86 -19.94 0.91 -7.58
CA LEU A 86 -21.17 0.87 -6.77
C LEU A 86 -22.43 0.74 -7.63
N LYS A 87 -22.38 1.18 -8.87
CA LYS A 87 -23.48 1.01 -9.85
C LYS A 87 -23.81 -0.47 -10.12
N ASN A 88 -22.86 -1.37 -9.93
CA ASN A 88 -23.04 -2.81 -10.15
C ASN A 88 -23.56 -3.53 -8.90
N VAL A 89 -23.55 -2.86 -7.74
CA VAL A 89 -24.04 -3.41 -6.47
C VAL A 89 -25.56 -3.27 -6.40
N SER A 90 -26.27 -4.27 -6.90
CA SER A 90 -27.74 -4.27 -6.93
C SER A 90 -28.37 -4.58 -5.57
N THR A 91 -27.72 -5.43 -4.77
CA THR A 91 -28.23 -6.00 -3.51
C THR A 91 -27.97 -5.14 -2.28
N GLY A 92 -27.26 -4.00 -2.43
CA GLY A 92 -26.83 -3.15 -1.33
C GLY A 92 -25.52 -3.62 -0.70
N LEU A 93 -25.16 -2.98 0.42
CA LEU A 93 -23.88 -3.18 1.06
C LEU A 93 -24.01 -3.87 2.42
N TYR A 94 -22.96 -4.62 2.78
CA TYR A 94 -22.76 -5.12 4.15
C TYR A 94 -21.98 -4.08 4.95
N TYR A 95 -22.43 -3.81 6.16
CA TYR A 95 -21.80 -2.87 7.09
C TYR A 95 -21.39 -3.60 8.36
N SER A 96 -20.16 -3.38 8.80
CA SER A 96 -19.67 -3.88 10.10
C SER A 96 -20.40 -3.20 11.27
N GLU A 97 -20.30 -3.80 12.46
CA GLU A 97 -20.97 -3.32 13.67
C GLU A 97 -20.69 -1.84 13.96
N ILE A 98 -19.44 -1.39 13.80
CA ILE A 98 -19.06 0.00 14.03
C ILE A 98 -19.83 0.99 13.14
N LEU A 99 -20.15 0.63 11.90
CA LEU A 99 -20.94 1.47 11.00
C LEU A 99 -22.43 1.35 11.30
N GLN A 100 -22.90 0.20 11.78
CA GLN A 100 -24.28 0.06 12.23
C GLN A 100 -24.55 0.94 13.47
N GLU A 101 -23.59 1.10 14.37
CA GLU A 101 -23.67 2.07 15.48
C GLU A 101 -23.79 3.51 15.00
N GLU A 102 -23.22 3.85 13.85
CA GLU A 102 -23.35 5.17 13.19
C GLU A 102 -24.68 5.35 12.43
N GLY A 103 -25.55 4.32 12.43
CA GLY A 103 -26.89 4.37 11.87
C GLY A 103 -27.07 3.69 10.51
N PHE A 104 -26.02 3.10 9.93
CA PHE A 104 -26.18 2.27 8.74
C PHE A 104 -26.96 1.00 9.05
N ARG A 105 -27.71 0.53 8.07
CA ARG A 105 -28.34 -0.79 8.10
C ARG A 105 -27.86 -1.64 6.96
N GLN A 106 -27.95 -2.95 7.14
CA GLN A 106 -27.62 -3.89 6.08
C GLN A 106 -28.46 -3.62 4.85
N GLN A 107 -27.82 -3.73 3.67
CA GLN A 107 -28.40 -3.45 2.35
C GLN A 107 -28.67 -1.96 2.04
N ASP A 108 -28.33 -1.02 2.91
CA ASP A 108 -28.33 0.40 2.53
C ASP A 108 -27.40 0.61 1.33
N LYS A 109 -27.78 1.51 0.43
CA LYS A 109 -26.93 1.96 -0.69
C LYS A 109 -26.45 3.37 -0.42
N ILE A 110 -25.13 3.58 -0.45
CA ILE A 110 -24.57 4.93 -0.28
C ILE A 110 -24.81 5.71 -1.58
N LEU A 111 -25.47 6.85 -1.47
CA LEU A 111 -25.70 7.76 -2.59
C LEU A 111 -24.62 8.84 -2.66
N THR A 112 -24.36 9.52 -1.54
CA THR A 112 -23.36 10.59 -1.48
C THR A 112 -22.61 10.61 -0.17
N ILE A 113 -21.37 11.11 -0.20
CA ILE A 113 -20.53 11.39 0.96
C ILE A 113 -20.10 12.85 0.86
N ASN A 114 -20.52 13.70 1.80
CA ASN A 114 -20.37 15.15 1.74
C ASN A 114 -20.87 15.77 0.41
N GLY A 115 -21.92 15.18 -0.20
CA GLY A 115 -22.49 15.63 -1.46
C GLY A 115 -21.81 15.09 -2.72
N GLU A 116 -20.72 14.33 -2.61
CA GLU A 116 -20.03 13.67 -3.72
C GLU A 116 -20.47 12.21 -3.84
N GLU A 117 -20.73 11.74 -5.06
CA GLU A 117 -21.07 10.35 -5.35
C GLU A 117 -19.78 9.50 -5.37
N PRO A 118 -19.63 8.47 -4.51
CA PRO A 118 -18.46 7.60 -4.53
C PRO A 118 -18.52 6.64 -5.73
N ASN A 119 -17.36 6.37 -6.35
CA ASN A 119 -17.31 5.50 -7.52
C ASN A 119 -17.29 4.02 -7.15
N ASP A 120 -16.56 3.67 -6.10
CA ASP A 120 -16.37 2.29 -5.65
C ASP A 120 -16.31 2.17 -4.11
N LEU A 121 -16.16 0.93 -3.62
CA LEU A 121 -16.06 0.68 -2.17
C LEU A 121 -14.80 1.27 -1.54
N SER A 122 -13.71 1.38 -2.29
CA SER A 122 -12.46 1.95 -1.79
C SER A 122 -12.61 3.45 -1.56
N ASP A 123 -13.31 4.15 -2.46
CA ASP A 123 -13.64 5.58 -2.32
C ASP A 123 -14.45 5.84 -1.04
N ILE A 124 -15.39 4.95 -0.70
CA ILE A 124 -16.19 5.07 0.53
C ILE A 124 -15.29 4.99 1.75
N VAL A 125 -14.45 3.94 1.83
CA VAL A 125 -13.56 3.75 2.98
C VAL A 125 -12.56 4.89 3.09
N GLN A 126 -11.98 5.33 1.98
CA GLN A 126 -11.06 6.46 1.94
C GLN A 126 -11.74 7.74 2.42
N SER A 127 -12.91 8.08 1.88
CA SER A 127 -13.64 9.30 2.23
C SER A 127 -14.04 9.33 3.71
N ILE A 128 -14.57 8.25 4.25
CA ILE A 128 -15.07 8.21 5.63
C ILE A 128 -13.93 8.08 6.64
N ILE A 129 -12.97 7.18 6.39
CA ILE A 129 -11.95 6.82 7.39
C ILE A 129 -10.71 7.71 7.28
N ILE A 130 -10.22 7.97 6.06
CA ILE A 130 -8.97 8.69 5.85
C ILE A 130 -9.21 10.21 5.74
N GLU A 131 -10.16 10.63 4.90
CA GLU A 131 -10.46 12.04 4.69
C GLU A 131 -11.35 12.62 5.79
N GLY A 132 -12.01 11.77 6.57
CA GLY A 132 -12.86 12.19 7.68
C GLY A 132 -14.15 12.87 7.27
N LYS A 133 -14.67 12.59 6.07
CA LYS A 133 -15.99 13.04 5.62
C LYS A 133 -17.07 12.42 6.50
N ARG A 134 -18.09 13.21 6.90
CA ARG A 134 -19.04 12.81 7.96
C ARG A 134 -20.49 12.81 7.55
N ASP A 135 -20.86 13.54 6.51
CA ASP A 135 -22.23 13.61 6.05
C ASP A 135 -22.42 12.59 4.94
N VAL A 136 -23.16 11.51 5.24
CA VAL A 136 -23.42 10.42 4.29
C VAL A 136 -24.91 10.31 4.04
N THR A 137 -25.29 10.21 2.78
CA THR A 137 -26.69 9.99 2.39
C THR A 137 -26.82 8.57 1.87
N VAL A 138 -27.74 7.82 2.44
CA VAL A 138 -28.02 6.44 2.05
C VAL A 138 -29.43 6.27 1.52
N LEU A 139 -29.61 5.33 0.60
CA LEU A 139 -30.91 4.86 0.15
C LEU A 139 -31.23 3.56 0.91
N ARG A 140 -32.32 3.62 1.68
CA ARG A 140 -32.85 2.50 2.47
C ARG A 140 -34.24 2.13 1.95
N GLY A 141 -34.29 1.09 1.15
CA GLY A 141 -35.53 0.79 0.38
C GLY A 141 -35.79 1.90 -0.64
N GLU A 142 -36.84 2.69 -0.44
CA GLU A 142 -37.18 3.85 -1.26
C GLU A 142 -36.88 5.19 -0.58
N ASP A 143 -36.46 5.15 0.70
CA ASP A 143 -36.24 6.36 1.48
C ASP A 143 -34.76 6.81 1.43
N THR A 144 -34.57 8.10 1.21
CA THR A 144 -33.25 8.74 1.28
C THR A 144 -33.01 9.27 2.70
N ILE A 145 -32.01 8.72 3.39
CA ILE A 145 -31.74 9.00 4.81
C ILE A 145 -30.36 9.66 4.94
N PRO A 146 -30.28 10.89 5.47
CA PRO A 146 -29.02 11.50 5.83
C PRO A 146 -28.49 10.91 7.14
N LEU A 147 -27.23 10.48 7.16
CA LEU A 147 -26.50 10.01 8.32
C LEU A 147 -25.33 10.93 8.60
N LYS A 148 -25.06 11.19 9.87
CA LYS A 148 -23.91 11.97 10.29
C LYS A 148 -22.99 11.15 11.15
N MET A 149 -21.79 10.89 10.62
CA MET A 149 -20.77 10.08 11.29
C MET A 149 -20.14 10.82 12.46
N SER A 150 -19.78 10.08 13.49
CA SER A 150 -19.03 10.60 14.64
C SER A 150 -17.60 10.99 14.23
N SER A 151 -17.04 11.98 14.92
CA SER A 151 -15.69 12.49 14.63
C SER A 151 -14.58 11.51 14.97
N ASP A 152 -14.84 10.57 15.85
CA ASP A 152 -13.90 9.56 16.35
C ASP A 152 -13.96 8.22 15.60
N LEU A 153 -14.84 8.09 14.59
CA LEU A 153 -15.05 6.86 13.83
C LEU A 153 -13.73 6.30 13.27
N GLY A 154 -12.88 7.14 12.70
CA GLY A 154 -11.58 6.70 12.16
C GLY A 154 -10.66 6.12 13.24
N THR A 155 -10.62 6.74 14.42
CA THR A 155 -9.80 6.25 15.54
C THR A 155 -10.35 4.93 16.09
N ARG A 156 -11.68 4.82 16.23
CA ARG A 156 -12.36 3.58 16.67
C ARG A 156 -12.10 2.44 15.69
N TYR A 157 -12.20 2.72 14.40
CA TYR A 157 -11.90 1.74 13.34
C TYR A 157 -10.46 1.23 13.41
N LEU A 158 -9.47 2.12 13.56
CA LEU A 158 -8.06 1.74 13.68
C LEU A 158 -7.79 0.90 14.92
N ALA A 159 -8.45 1.22 16.04
CA ALA A 159 -8.34 0.42 17.27
C ALA A 159 -8.90 -1.00 17.07
N LEU A 160 -10.10 -1.11 16.47
CA LEU A 160 -10.72 -2.40 16.17
C LEU A 160 -9.89 -3.22 15.18
N GLN A 161 -9.37 -2.60 14.13
CA GLN A 161 -8.51 -3.27 13.16
C GLN A 161 -7.24 -3.81 13.82
N ASN A 162 -6.60 -3.03 14.69
CA ASN A 162 -5.40 -3.48 15.42
C ASN A 162 -5.69 -4.66 16.34
N ASP A 163 -6.82 -4.66 17.03
CA ASP A 163 -7.20 -5.75 17.93
C ASP A 163 -7.57 -7.02 17.13
N TYR A 164 -8.27 -6.86 16.02
CA TYR A 164 -8.57 -7.95 15.09
C TYR A 164 -7.29 -8.55 14.53
N ASP A 165 -6.35 -7.74 14.07
CA ASP A 165 -5.06 -8.19 13.55
C ASP A 165 -4.22 -8.94 14.59
N LYS A 166 -4.28 -8.54 15.86
CA LYS A 166 -3.62 -9.30 16.96
C LYS A 166 -4.24 -10.68 17.13
N GLN A 167 -5.56 -10.76 17.18
CA GLN A 167 -6.27 -12.05 17.30
C GLN A 167 -5.98 -12.98 16.13
N GLU A 168 -5.98 -12.45 14.91
CA GLU A 168 -5.67 -13.21 13.70
C GLU A 168 -4.21 -13.71 13.66
N ARG A 169 -3.27 -12.92 14.20
CA ARG A 169 -1.87 -13.35 14.37
C ARG A 169 -1.74 -14.48 15.39
N GLU A 170 -2.49 -14.43 16.49
CA GLU A 170 -2.49 -15.48 17.50
C GLU A 170 -3.07 -16.78 16.94
N LYS A 171 -4.21 -16.73 16.24
CA LYS A 171 -4.81 -17.89 15.56
C LYS A 171 -3.84 -18.51 14.55
N SER A 172 -3.19 -17.67 13.73
CA SER A 172 -2.21 -18.12 12.73
C SER A 172 -0.92 -18.70 13.34
N ARG A 173 -0.57 -18.32 14.58
CA ARG A 173 0.53 -18.95 15.33
C ARG A 173 0.14 -20.28 15.90
N ALA A 174 -1.11 -20.42 16.35
CA ALA A 174 -1.65 -21.66 16.91
C ALA A 174 -1.88 -22.74 15.84
N ASP A 175 -2.32 -22.32 14.64
CA ASP A 175 -2.56 -23.21 13.51
C ASP A 175 -1.86 -22.70 12.25
N LYS A 176 -0.88 -23.47 11.75
CA LYS A 176 -0.12 -23.12 10.53
C LYS A 176 -0.96 -23.17 9.24
N GLN A 177 -2.08 -23.89 9.24
CA GLN A 177 -2.98 -23.96 8.10
C GLN A 177 -4.06 -22.86 8.14
N TYR A 178 -4.13 -22.10 9.23
CA TYR A 178 -5.10 -21.01 9.38
C TYR A 178 -4.86 -19.90 8.36
N GLN A 179 -5.87 -19.60 7.55
CA GLN A 179 -5.84 -18.47 6.63
C GLN A 179 -6.33 -17.22 7.36
N LYS A 180 -5.45 -16.22 7.49
CA LYS A 180 -5.79 -14.94 8.09
C LYS A 180 -6.90 -14.25 7.33
N GLN A 181 -7.89 -13.79 8.07
CA GLN A 181 -8.96 -12.96 7.55
C GLN A 181 -8.64 -11.48 7.80
N ARG A 182 -9.21 -10.61 6.98
CA ARG A 182 -9.13 -9.16 7.17
C ARG A 182 -10.41 -8.65 7.79
N TYR A 183 -10.29 -7.65 8.66
CA TYR A 183 -11.46 -6.94 9.14
C TYR A 183 -12.13 -6.21 7.98
N VAL A 184 -13.39 -6.55 7.72
CA VAL A 184 -14.17 -5.97 6.62
C VAL A 184 -15.07 -4.88 7.20
N LEU A 185 -14.82 -3.63 6.82
CA LEU A 185 -15.63 -2.48 7.22
C LEU A 185 -16.94 -2.43 6.42
N ILE A 186 -16.81 -2.52 5.09
CA ILE A 186 -17.90 -2.52 4.13
C ILE A 186 -17.58 -3.54 3.03
N SER A 187 -18.57 -4.27 2.58
CA SER A 187 -18.47 -5.16 1.42
C SER A 187 -19.79 -5.20 0.66
N GLU A 188 -19.81 -5.87 -0.46
CA GLU A 188 -21.06 -6.20 -1.14
C GLU A 188 -21.91 -7.12 -0.26
N TRP A 189 -23.21 -6.87 -0.24
CA TRP A 189 -24.14 -7.79 0.38
C TRP A 189 -24.40 -8.97 -0.54
N ILE A 190 -23.91 -10.14 -0.16
CA ILE A 190 -24.11 -11.39 -0.88
C ILE A 190 -25.22 -12.16 -0.19
N PRO A 191 -26.42 -12.28 -0.80
CA PRO A 191 -27.48 -13.08 -0.20
C PRO A 191 -27.09 -14.56 -0.22
N PHE A 192 -27.29 -15.26 0.90
CA PHE A 192 -27.12 -16.69 0.95
C PHE A 192 -28.34 -17.34 0.28
N VAL A 193 -28.14 -17.86 -0.93
CA VAL A 193 -29.18 -18.57 -1.69
C VAL A 193 -28.81 -20.03 -1.76
N ILE A 194 -29.71 -20.90 -1.27
CA ILE A 194 -29.57 -22.35 -1.45
C ILE A 194 -30.18 -22.69 -2.80
N ASP A 195 -29.34 -22.97 -3.79
CA ASP A 195 -29.78 -23.32 -5.15
C ASP A 195 -30.29 -24.78 -5.22
N SER A 196 -29.62 -25.70 -4.53
CA SER A 196 -30.05 -27.10 -4.46
C SER A 196 -29.55 -27.77 -3.16
N VAL A 197 -30.37 -28.68 -2.62
CA VAL A 197 -29.99 -29.58 -1.52
C VAL A 197 -29.79 -30.97 -2.14
N VAL A 198 -28.56 -31.48 -2.08
CA VAL A 198 -28.32 -32.89 -2.47
C VAL A 198 -28.91 -33.78 -1.39
N PRO A 199 -29.87 -34.62 -1.69
CA PRO A 199 -30.40 -35.58 -0.71
C PRO A 199 -29.31 -36.58 -0.38
N GLY A 200 -29.07 -36.80 0.95
CA GLY A 200 -28.11 -37.77 1.45
C GLY A 200 -28.52 -39.21 1.30
#